data_6c55c7c1317af3735ae901d6cf10dfe9
#
_entry.id   6c55c7c1317af3735ae901d6cf10dfe9
#
_cell.length_a   1.000
_cell.length_b   1.000
_cell.length_c   1.000
_cell.angle_alpha   90.00
_cell.angle_beta   90.00
_cell.angle_gamma   90.00
#
_symmetry.space_group_name_H-M   'P 1'
#
loop_
_entity.id
_entity.type
_entity.pdbx_description
1 polymer ?
#
loop_
_entity_poly.entity_id
_entity_poly.type
_entity_poly.pdbx_seq_one_letter_code
_entity_poly.pdbx_strand_id
1 'polypeptide(L)'
;MINSKEIFGRRLKLARQKEKLSLEELSNKTGGSVSKQTISKYEAGKVMAGSDILEKLANALKVSMEYFFRPFSFDMSEINISFRKKSSVKAKDESSLVSKIQDKVERYLEIEKILSIDNAYNKTEIFPIISSAAQMKELAKNIRLQWGLGNAPIENAKELLIQHGVKVFEVDGPDGFDGVSGAANDSIWVIVLNNEKKHVERKRLTTFHEFAHLLANNVFDTTLSQNEKEKLCNVFASEMLLPSQVLVDAFGTKSKISFQELISVQCTYGISIDAIMYSLKSLSIISDKRHRSFCIQKNMSSKFKSEVEESRFKEKENSCFSDSEAYTNMVYSALAQELITPSRAAEFLSIPVSDVQSQSLAF
;
A
#
# COMPACT_ATOMS: atom_id res chain seq x y z
N MET A 1 -0.50 15.66 -27.45
CA MET A 1 -0.16 16.54 -26.30
C MET A 1 -1.45 16.90 -25.57
N ILE A 2 -1.54 16.64 -24.27
CA ILE A 2 -2.71 16.97 -23.44
C ILE A 2 -2.79 18.50 -23.37
N ASN A 3 -3.97 19.07 -23.63
CA ASN A 3 -4.21 20.51 -23.63
C ASN A 3 -4.15 21.04 -22.18
N SER A 4 -3.63 22.27 -21.98
CA SER A 4 -3.57 22.91 -20.64
C SER A 4 -4.91 22.97 -19.92
N LYS A 5 -6.04 23.07 -20.63
CA LYS A 5 -7.39 23.02 -20.04
C LYS A 5 -7.73 21.62 -19.50
N GLU A 6 -7.28 20.58 -20.16
CA GLU A 6 -7.49 19.19 -19.71
C GLU A 6 -6.64 18.89 -18.48
N ILE A 7 -5.37 19.35 -18.47
CA ILE A 7 -4.50 19.23 -17.29
C ILE A 7 -5.16 19.91 -16.10
N PHE A 8 -5.55 21.18 -16.25
CA PHE A 8 -6.22 21.95 -15.21
C PHE A 8 -7.48 21.23 -14.69
N GLY A 9 -8.34 20.79 -15.60
CA GLY A 9 -9.58 20.11 -15.21
C GLY A 9 -9.35 18.82 -14.44
N ARG A 10 -8.44 17.98 -14.90
CA ARG A 10 -8.08 16.73 -14.22
C ARG A 10 -7.44 17.01 -12.85
N ARG A 11 -6.54 17.98 -12.71
CA ARG A 11 -5.92 18.40 -11.45
C ARG A 11 -6.94 18.93 -10.45
N LEU A 12 -7.87 19.78 -10.91
CA LEU A 12 -8.96 20.30 -10.08
C LEU A 12 -9.83 19.18 -9.53
N LYS A 13 -10.21 18.23 -10.38
CA LYS A 13 -11.01 17.07 -9.98
C LYS A 13 -10.29 16.22 -8.94
N LEU A 14 -9.00 15.91 -9.15
CA LEU A 14 -8.18 15.13 -8.20
C LEU A 14 -8.09 15.84 -6.84
N ALA A 15 -7.76 17.13 -6.81
CA ALA A 15 -7.66 17.88 -5.56
C ALA A 15 -9.00 17.92 -4.81
N ARG A 16 -10.12 18.13 -5.52
CA ARG A 16 -11.46 18.13 -4.91
C ARG A 16 -11.82 16.75 -4.34
N GLN A 17 -11.56 15.69 -5.07
CA GLN A 17 -11.83 14.31 -4.62
C GLN A 17 -10.96 13.93 -3.42
N LYS A 18 -9.68 14.32 -3.42
CA LYS A 18 -8.75 14.13 -2.31
C LYS A 18 -9.30 14.73 -1.00
N GLU A 19 -9.86 15.96 -1.08
CA GLU A 19 -10.49 16.66 0.05
C GLU A 19 -11.93 16.16 0.35
N LYS A 20 -12.40 15.12 -0.30
CA LYS A 20 -13.76 14.57 -0.18
C LYS A 20 -14.86 15.61 -0.40
N LEU A 21 -14.67 16.57 -1.31
CA LEU A 21 -15.66 17.60 -1.60
C LEU A 21 -16.53 17.24 -2.79
N SER A 22 -17.85 17.46 -2.69
CA SER A 22 -18.76 17.54 -3.83
C SER A 22 -18.52 18.84 -4.61
N LEU A 23 -19.05 18.95 -5.82
CA LEU A 23 -19.00 20.19 -6.59
C LEU A 23 -19.65 21.36 -5.86
N GLU A 24 -20.73 21.10 -5.12
CA GLU A 24 -21.45 22.09 -4.34
C GLU A 24 -20.68 22.54 -3.10
N GLU A 25 -20.09 21.59 -2.36
CA GLU A 25 -19.23 21.89 -1.22
C GLU A 25 -18.01 22.72 -1.64
N LEU A 26 -17.40 22.43 -2.79
CA LEU A 26 -16.29 23.24 -3.32
C LEU A 26 -16.78 24.64 -3.72
N SER A 27 -17.94 24.76 -4.38
CA SER A 27 -18.55 26.06 -4.69
C SER A 27 -18.74 26.91 -3.42
N ASN A 28 -19.29 26.31 -2.36
CA ASN A 28 -19.48 26.99 -1.08
C ASN A 28 -18.15 27.41 -0.43
N LYS A 29 -17.11 26.56 -0.48
CA LYS A 29 -15.78 26.88 0.05
C LYS A 29 -15.07 28.02 -0.68
N THR A 30 -15.41 28.28 -1.95
CA THR A 30 -14.94 29.47 -2.69
C THR A 30 -15.75 30.73 -2.40
N GLY A 31 -16.63 30.71 -1.38
CA GLY A 31 -17.52 31.82 -1.06
C GLY A 31 -18.61 32.05 -2.13
N GLY A 32 -19.00 31.02 -2.86
CA GLY A 32 -19.96 31.11 -3.96
C GLY A 32 -19.43 31.85 -5.20
N SER A 33 -18.14 32.15 -5.25
CA SER A 33 -17.54 32.89 -6.38
C SER A 33 -17.57 32.11 -7.69
N VAL A 34 -17.73 30.79 -7.63
CA VAL A 34 -17.88 29.92 -8.80
C VAL A 34 -18.98 28.89 -8.55
N SER A 35 -19.90 28.76 -9.50
CA SER A 35 -21.01 27.80 -9.38
C SER A 35 -20.57 26.37 -9.60
N LYS A 36 -21.32 25.40 -9.05
CA LYS A 36 -21.06 23.97 -9.27
C LYS A 36 -21.06 23.58 -10.76
N GLN A 37 -21.88 24.23 -11.57
CA GLN A 37 -21.93 23.99 -13.02
C GLN A 37 -20.65 24.48 -13.70
N THR A 38 -20.10 25.61 -13.24
CA THR A 38 -18.84 26.16 -13.73
C THR A 38 -17.65 25.25 -13.32
N ILE A 39 -17.62 24.78 -12.06
CA ILE A 39 -16.61 23.83 -11.59
C ILE A 39 -16.66 22.55 -12.44
N SER A 40 -17.86 22.02 -12.73
CA SER A 40 -18.01 20.86 -13.60
C SER A 40 -17.47 21.10 -15.02
N LYS A 41 -17.65 22.31 -15.59
CA LYS A 41 -17.07 22.67 -16.89
C LYS A 41 -15.54 22.77 -16.81
N TYR A 42 -15.00 23.26 -15.70
CA TYR A 42 -13.55 23.26 -15.42
C TYR A 42 -13.00 21.86 -15.39
N GLU A 43 -13.61 20.96 -14.59
CA GLU A 43 -13.17 19.56 -14.47
C GLU A 43 -13.26 18.78 -15.79
N ALA A 44 -14.19 19.15 -16.66
CA ALA A 44 -14.32 18.57 -17.99
C ALA A 44 -13.34 19.16 -19.02
N GLY A 45 -12.44 20.09 -18.63
CA GLY A 45 -11.48 20.72 -19.52
C GLY A 45 -12.11 21.66 -20.56
N LYS A 46 -13.38 22.04 -20.43
CA LYS A 46 -14.10 22.90 -21.39
C LYS A 46 -13.70 24.35 -21.29
N VAL A 47 -13.45 24.82 -20.07
CA VAL A 47 -13.16 26.24 -19.76
C VAL A 47 -12.02 26.26 -18.73
N MET A 48 -11.23 27.33 -18.74
CA MET A 48 -10.18 27.60 -17.76
C MET A 48 -10.64 28.67 -16.78
N ALA A 49 -10.23 28.58 -15.52
CA ALA A 49 -10.51 29.59 -14.51
C ALA A 49 -9.57 30.81 -14.70
N GLY A 50 -10.08 32.02 -14.48
CA GLY A 50 -9.27 33.23 -14.34
C GLY A 50 -8.49 33.24 -13.02
N SER A 51 -7.47 34.11 -12.92
CA SER A 51 -6.52 34.16 -11.79
C SER A 51 -7.20 34.25 -10.42
N ASP A 52 -8.22 35.12 -10.28
CA ASP A 52 -8.95 35.31 -9.01
C ASP A 52 -9.70 34.04 -8.55
N ILE A 53 -10.22 33.27 -9.52
CA ILE A 53 -10.93 32.02 -9.23
C ILE A 53 -9.90 30.91 -8.96
N LEU A 54 -8.78 30.89 -9.67
CA LEU A 54 -7.68 29.94 -9.43
C LEU A 54 -7.14 30.05 -8.01
N GLU A 55 -6.92 31.28 -7.52
CA GLU A 55 -6.48 31.53 -6.15
C GLU A 55 -7.48 31.00 -5.11
N LYS A 56 -8.78 31.28 -5.31
CA LYS A 56 -9.84 30.79 -4.43
C LYS A 56 -9.95 29.28 -4.43
N LEU A 57 -9.81 28.63 -5.60
CA LEU A 57 -9.78 27.18 -5.72
C LEU A 57 -8.55 26.59 -5.03
N ALA A 58 -7.38 27.18 -5.22
CA ALA A 58 -6.13 26.77 -4.58
C ALA A 58 -6.24 26.79 -3.06
N ASN A 59 -6.74 27.90 -2.50
CA ASN A 59 -6.95 28.05 -1.06
C ASN A 59 -8.01 27.06 -0.53
N ALA A 60 -9.14 26.88 -1.23
CA ALA A 60 -10.20 25.96 -0.83
C ALA A 60 -9.75 24.49 -0.82
N LEU A 61 -8.81 24.12 -1.70
CA LEU A 61 -8.29 22.78 -1.90
C LEU A 61 -6.91 22.55 -1.25
N LYS A 62 -6.34 23.58 -0.62
CA LYS A 62 -5.02 23.54 0.05
C LYS A 62 -3.89 23.08 -0.88
N VAL A 63 -3.88 23.59 -2.10
CA VAL A 63 -2.83 23.33 -3.11
C VAL A 63 -2.27 24.67 -3.61
N SER A 64 -1.07 24.65 -4.19
CA SER A 64 -0.52 25.82 -4.88
C SER A 64 -1.25 26.07 -6.21
N MET A 65 -1.24 27.32 -6.71
CA MET A 65 -1.81 27.59 -8.04
C MET A 65 -1.10 26.82 -9.14
N GLU A 66 0.21 26.62 -9.00
CA GLU A 66 1.05 25.86 -9.93
C GLU A 66 0.63 24.39 -10.05
N TYR A 67 0.08 23.82 -8.97
CA TYR A 67 -0.44 22.45 -8.96
C TYR A 67 -1.42 22.20 -10.11
N PHE A 68 -2.28 23.16 -10.44
CA PHE A 68 -3.29 23.00 -11.49
C PHE A 68 -2.71 22.92 -12.90
N PHE A 69 -1.48 23.37 -13.11
CA PHE A 69 -0.84 23.43 -14.43
C PHE A 69 0.27 22.37 -14.60
N ARG A 70 0.55 21.61 -13.53
CA ARG A 70 1.58 20.58 -13.58
C ARG A 70 1.18 19.46 -14.53
N PRO A 71 2.00 19.15 -15.53
CA PRO A 71 1.78 17.98 -16.38
C PRO A 71 1.68 16.70 -15.53
N PHE A 72 0.95 15.71 -15.99
CA PHE A 72 0.98 14.39 -15.39
C PHE A 72 2.27 13.69 -15.80
N SER A 73 2.96 13.08 -14.84
CA SER A 73 4.22 12.36 -15.09
C SER A 73 4.01 11.05 -15.84
N PHE A 74 2.78 10.51 -15.77
CA PHE A 74 2.35 9.29 -16.45
C PHE A 74 0.83 9.34 -16.65
N ASP A 75 0.30 8.50 -17.52
CA ASP A 75 -1.15 8.42 -17.73
C ASP A 75 -1.79 7.65 -16.57
N MET A 76 -2.61 8.36 -15.81
CA MET A 76 -3.29 7.85 -14.62
C MET A 76 -4.34 6.77 -14.95
N SER A 77 -4.77 6.64 -16.19
CA SER A 77 -5.61 5.53 -16.65
C SER A 77 -4.87 4.18 -16.65
N GLU A 78 -3.54 4.23 -16.59
CA GLU A 78 -2.67 3.04 -16.57
C GLU A 78 -2.42 2.50 -15.17
N ILE A 79 -2.77 3.22 -14.10
CA ILE A 79 -2.80 2.64 -12.77
C ILE A 79 -4.09 1.85 -12.62
N ASN A 80 -4.06 0.62 -13.05
CA ASN A 80 -5.14 -0.34 -12.84
C ASN A 80 -5.19 -0.75 -11.36
N ILE A 81 -5.60 0.20 -10.50
CA ILE A 81 -5.83 -0.08 -9.09
C ILE A 81 -7.15 -0.85 -9.03
N SER A 82 -7.05 -2.16 -9.03
CA SER A 82 -8.19 -3.04 -8.83
C SER A 82 -8.68 -2.92 -7.39
N PHE A 83 -9.48 -1.86 -7.12
CA PHE A 83 -10.18 -1.79 -5.85
C PHE A 83 -11.11 -2.99 -5.73
N ARG A 84 -10.72 -3.96 -4.94
CA ARG A 84 -11.63 -5.04 -4.57
C ARG A 84 -12.71 -4.45 -3.69
N LYS A 85 -13.88 -4.28 -4.27
CA LYS A 85 -15.08 -3.85 -3.56
C LYS A 85 -15.36 -4.79 -2.40
N LYS A 86 -14.85 -4.46 -1.21
CA LYS A 86 -15.63 -4.76 -0.03
C LYS A 86 -16.84 -3.85 -0.08
N SER A 87 -18.03 -4.42 -0.13
CA SER A 87 -19.32 -3.76 -0.36
C SER A 87 -19.69 -2.64 0.64
N SER A 88 -18.80 -2.30 1.56
CA SER A 88 -19.00 -1.34 2.65
C SER A 88 -18.40 0.05 2.41
N VAL A 89 -17.55 0.24 1.38
CA VAL A 89 -16.89 1.54 1.12
C VAL A 89 -17.82 2.43 0.29
N LYS A 90 -18.11 3.64 0.79
CA LYS A 90 -18.91 4.62 0.05
C LYS A 90 -18.13 5.13 -1.17
N ALA A 91 -18.83 5.37 -2.29
CA ALA A 91 -18.21 5.86 -3.53
C ALA A 91 -17.38 7.15 -3.36
N LYS A 92 -17.76 8.02 -2.42
CA LYS A 92 -17.04 9.26 -2.08
C LYS A 92 -15.69 8.96 -1.41
N ASP A 93 -15.66 7.97 -0.51
CA ASP A 93 -14.45 7.52 0.18
C ASP A 93 -13.50 6.79 -0.78
N GLU A 94 -14.06 5.96 -1.68
CA GLU A 94 -13.32 5.29 -2.75
C GLU A 94 -12.64 6.31 -3.68
N SER A 95 -13.38 7.30 -4.19
CA SER A 95 -12.84 8.35 -5.06
C SER A 95 -11.74 9.16 -4.38
N SER A 96 -11.91 9.46 -3.09
CA SER A 96 -10.89 10.17 -2.30
C SER A 96 -9.64 9.32 -2.13
N LEU A 97 -9.80 8.04 -1.80
CA LEU A 97 -8.69 7.11 -1.64
C LEU A 97 -7.90 6.96 -2.94
N VAL A 98 -8.59 6.76 -4.08
CA VAL A 98 -7.95 6.73 -5.41
C VAL A 98 -7.13 8.00 -5.65
N SER A 99 -7.72 9.17 -5.41
CA SER A 99 -7.04 10.45 -5.66
C SER A 99 -5.83 10.65 -4.75
N LYS A 100 -5.89 10.21 -3.49
CA LYS A 100 -4.74 10.24 -2.56
C LYS A 100 -3.61 9.32 -3.03
N ILE A 101 -3.94 8.11 -3.45
CA ILE A 101 -2.98 7.15 -3.98
C ILE A 101 -2.29 7.71 -5.22
N GLN A 102 -3.08 8.23 -6.15
CA GLN A 102 -2.57 8.82 -7.38
C GLN A 102 -1.60 9.97 -7.10
N ASP A 103 -1.97 10.92 -6.25
CA ASP A 103 -1.12 12.04 -5.85
C ASP A 103 0.21 11.56 -5.23
N LYS A 104 0.15 10.54 -4.37
CA LYS A 104 1.35 10.01 -3.69
C LYS A 104 2.28 9.28 -4.65
N VAL A 105 1.75 8.42 -5.49
CA VAL A 105 2.52 7.69 -6.51
C VAL A 105 3.16 8.67 -7.49
N GLU A 106 2.41 9.67 -7.98
CA GLU A 106 2.94 10.66 -8.91
C GLU A 106 4.13 11.43 -8.33
N ARG A 107 4.00 11.91 -7.10
CA ARG A 107 5.09 12.64 -6.42
C ARG A 107 6.33 11.76 -6.23
N TYR A 108 6.12 10.51 -5.86
CA TYR A 108 7.22 9.57 -5.67
C TYR A 108 7.97 9.30 -6.98
N LEU A 109 7.25 9.00 -8.04
CA LEU A 109 7.86 8.74 -9.36
C LEU A 109 8.52 10.00 -9.95
N GLU A 110 7.97 11.17 -9.66
CA GLU A 110 8.55 12.43 -10.09
C GLU A 110 9.90 12.70 -9.41
N ILE A 111 10.00 12.48 -8.09
CA ILE A 111 11.26 12.67 -7.36
C ILE A 111 12.34 11.65 -7.77
N GLU A 112 11.95 10.37 -8.00
CA GLU A 112 12.86 9.37 -8.56
C GLU A 112 13.39 9.79 -9.93
N LYS A 113 12.52 10.30 -10.81
CA LYS A 113 12.90 10.78 -12.13
C LYS A 113 13.86 11.97 -12.04
N ILE A 114 13.62 12.92 -11.13
CA ILE A 114 14.50 14.08 -10.91
C ILE A 114 15.89 13.60 -10.45
N LEU A 115 15.96 12.61 -9.60
CA LEU A 115 17.21 12.03 -9.10
C LEU A 115 17.83 10.99 -10.04
N SER A 116 17.18 10.70 -11.18
CA SER A 116 17.59 9.62 -12.11
C SER A 116 17.71 8.25 -11.45
N ILE A 117 16.83 7.97 -10.47
CA ILE A 117 16.76 6.67 -9.81
C ILE A 117 15.87 5.75 -10.66
N ASP A 118 16.45 4.66 -11.17
CA ASP A 118 15.73 3.58 -11.83
C ASP A 118 15.71 2.36 -10.91
N ASN A 119 14.64 2.23 -10.14
CA ASN A 119 14.44 1.13 -9.21
C ASN A 119 13.04 0.52 -9.45
N ALA A 120 12.91 -0.26 -10.51
CA ALA A 120 11.72 -1.02 -10.83
C ALA A 120 11.90 -2.50 -10.46
N TYR A 121 10.80 -3.17 -10.09
CA TYR A 121 10.83 -4.61 -9.85
C TYR A 121 11.22 -5.35 -11.13
N ASN A 122 12.33 -6.10 -11.05
CA ASN A 122 12.81 -6.89 -12.18
C ASN A 122 12.05 -8.21 -12.27
N LYS A 123 11.02 -8.26 -13.11
CA LYS A 123 10.25 -9.47 -13.39
C LYS A 123 11.01 -10.34 -14.40
N THR A 124 12.03 -11.05 -13.94
CA THR A 124 12.84 -11.94 -14.79
C THR A 124 12.22 -13.32 -15.01
N GLU A 125 11.19 -13.69 -14.24
CA GLU A 125 10.62 -15.04 -14.28
C GLU A 125 9.28 -15.11 -14.97
N ILE A 126 9.16 -16.13 -15.85
CA ILE A 126 7.89 -16.59 -16.39
C ILE A 126 7.35 -17.62 -15.40
N PHE A 127 6.31 -17.28 -14.67
CA PHE A 127 5.66 -18.22 -13.78
C PHE A 127 4.72 -19.16 -14.55
N PRO A 128 4.66 -20.45 -14.20
CA PRO A 128 3.66 -21.36 -14.75
C PRO A 128 2.25 -20.91 -14.33
N ILE A 129 1.23 -21.41 -15.03
CA ILE A 129 -0.17 -21.19 -14.66
C ILE A 129 -0.39 -21.70 -13.24
N ILE A 130 -0.96 -20.85 -12.39
CA ILE A 130 -1.21 -21.12 -10.97
C ILE A 130 -2.68 -21.52 -10.78
N SER A 131 -2.87 -22.74 -10.29
CA SER A 131 -4.20 -23.30 -10.00
C SER A 131 -4.33 -23.87 -8.58
N SER A 132 -3.23 -23.96 -7.83
CA SER A 132 -3.22 -24.67 -6.54
C SER A 132 -2.40 -23.98 -5.44
N ALA A 133 -2.74 -24.29 -4.20
CA ALA A 133 -2.01 -23.83 -3.02
C ALA A 133 -0.55 -24.33 -3.01
N ALA A 134 -0.26 -25.51 -3.54
CA ALA A 134 1.10 -26.04 -3.63
C ALA A 134 1.99 -25.19 -4.55
N GLN A 135 1.46 -24.76 -5.69
CA GLN A 135 2.17 -23.87 -6.61
C GLN A 135 2.42 -22.49 -6.01
N MET A 136 1.47 -21.94 -5.24
CA MET A 136 1.67 -20.67 -4.53
C MET A 136 2.72 -20.75 -3.43
N LYS A 137 2.79 -21.88 -2.70
CA LYS A 137 3.87 -22.13 -1.73
C LYS A 137 5.22 -22.24 -2.42
N GLU A 138 5.30 -22.96 -3.53
CA GLU A 138 6.53 -23.08 -4.30
C GLU A 138 7.00 -21.73 -4.85
N LEU A 139 6.07 -20.91 -5.34
CA LEU A 139 6.35 -19.53 -5.78
C LEU A 139 6.98 -18.72 -4.62
N ALA A 140 6.36 -18.73 -3.44
CA ALA A 140 6.89 -18.03 -2.28
C ALA A 140 8.27 -18.53 -1.87
N LYS A 141 8.49 -19.85 -1.90
CA LYS A 141 9.78 -20.48 -1.59
C LYS A 141 10.86 -20.06 -2.59
N ASN A 142 10.55 -20.03 -3.88
CA ASN A 142 11.48 -19.60 -4.93
C ASN A 142 11.87 -18.14 -4.74
N ILE A 143 10.93 -17.25 -4.46
CA ILE A 143 11.20 -15.84 -4.18
C ILE A 143 12.06 -15.70 -2.92
N ARG A 144 11.76 -16.43 -1.85
CA ARG A 144 12.59 -16.42 -0.64
C ARG A 144 14.03 -16.89 -0.92
N LEU A 145 14.18 -17.89 -1.79
CA LEU A 145 15.49 -18.40 -2.19
C LEU A 145 16.27 -17.37 -3.01
N GLN A 146 15.63 -16.74 -3.99
CA GLN A 146 16.24 -15.70 -4.83
C GLN A 146 16.68 -14.47 -4.01
N TRP A 147 15.88 -14.11 -3.01
CA TRP A 147 16.19 -13.00 -2.12
C TRP A 147 17.14 -13.38 -0.96
N GLY A 148 17.65 -14.60 -0.95
CA GLY A 148 18.59 -15.06 0.06
C GLY A 148 18.02 -15.19 1.47
N LEU A 149 16.70 -15.27 1.61
CA LEU A 149 16.01 -15.27 2.92
C LEU A 149 16.04 -16.65 3.59
N GLY A 150 16.12 -17.74 2.83
CA GLY A 150 15.98 -19.09 3.36
C GLY A 150 14.73 -19.24 4.24
N ASN A 151 14.89 -19.79 5.45
CA ASN A 151 13.81 -19.91 6.45
C ASN A 151 13.81 -18.79 7.51
N ALA A 152 14.70 -17.78 7.39
CA ALA A 152 14.80 -16.72 8.36
C ALA A 152 13.53 -15.85 8.43
N PRO A 153 13.18 -15.27 9.59
CA PRO A 153 12.10 -14.33 9.69
C PRO A 153 12.40 -13.06 8.88
N ILE A 154 11.37 -12.48 8.28
CA ILE A 154 11.45 -11.18 7.59
C ILE A 154 11.28 -10.09 8.64
N GLU A 155 12.27 -9.22 8.81
CA GLU A 155 12.22 -8.16 9.82
C GLU A 155 11.21 -7.08 9.44
N ASN A 156 11.32 -6.53 8.23
CA ASN A 156 10.41 -5.51 7.72
C ASN A 156 9.88 -5.89 6.32
N ALA A 157 8.58 -6.15 6.23
CA ALA A 157 7.95 -6.61 4.99
C ALA A 157 7.93 -5.53 3.90
N LYS A 158 7.70 -4.27 4.28
CA LYS A 158 7.64 -3.14 3.34
C LYS A 158 9.01 -2.84 2.77
N GLU A 159 10.00 -2.71 3.65
CA GLU A 159 11.37 -2.41 3.27
C GLU A 159 11.94 -3.48 2.34
N LEU A 160 11.69 -4.76 2.63
CA LEU A 160 12.10 -5.85 1.76
C LEU A 160 11.55 -5.69 0.33
N LEU A 161 10.27 -5.33 0.19
CA LEU A 161 9.67 -5.12 -1.13
C LEU A 161 10.24 -3.87 -1.83
N ILE A 162 10.49 -2.78 -1.07
CA ILE A 162 11.08 -1.55 -1.60
C ILE A 162 12.51 -1.82 -2.11
N GLN A 163 13.31 -2.57 -1.37
CA GLN A 163 14.66 -2.98 -1.80
C GLN A 163 14.65 -3.79 -3.10
N HIS A 164 13.55 -4.50 -3.36
CA HIS A 164 13.33 -5.25 -4.60
C HIS A 164 12.54 -4.47 -5.66
N GLY A 165 12.41 -3.15 -5.53
CA GLY A 165 11.83 -2.29 -6.57
C GLY A 165 10.31 -2.18 -6.58
N VAL A 166 9.60 -2.72 -5.59
CA VAL A 166 8.15 -2.52 -5.43
C VAL A 166 7.91 -1.25 -4.62
N LYS A 167 7.08 -0.35 -5.12
CA LYS A 167 6.73 0.88 -4.40
C LYS A 167 5.64 0.57 -3.38
N VAL A 168 5.93 0.72 -2.09
CA VAL A 168 4.97 0.44 -1.02
C VAL A 168 4.63 1.73 -0.29
N PHE A 169 3.35 2.10 -0.26
CA PHE A 169 2.85 3.32 0.37
C PHE A 169 1.83 3.02 1.47
N GLU A 170 1.74 3.91 2.44
CA GLU A 170 0.65 3.91 3.41
C GLU A 170 -0.24 5.13 3.21
N VAL A 171 -1.56 4.94 3.29
CA VAL A 171 -2.55 6.01 3.23
C VAL A 171 -3.63 5.79 4.28
N ASP A 172 -4.18 6.87 4.81
CA ASP A 172 -5.35 6.80 5.67
C ASP A 172 -6.56 6.49 4.81
N GLY A 173 -7.10 5.30 5.00
CA GLY A 173 -8.21 4.77 4.23
C GLY A 173 -9.42 4.44 5.09
N PRO A 174 -10.60 4.25 4.47
CA PRO A 174 -11.83 3.92 5.20
C PRO A 174 -11.76 2.53 5.83
N ASP A 175 -12.65 2.29 6.82
CA ASP A 175 -12.89 0.96 7.34
C ASP A 175 -13.24 0.00 6.22
N GLY A 176 -12.67 -1.22 6.27
CA GLY A 176 -12.86 -2.23 5.22
C GLY A 176 -11.83 -2.16 4.07
N PHE A 177 -11.01 -1.13 4.01
CA PHE A 177 -9.80 -1.11 3.19
C PHE A 177 -8.61 -1.64 3.98
N ASP A 178 -7.93 -2.66 3.50
CA ASP A 178 -6.71 -3.20 4.11
C ASP A 178 -5.47 -2.83 3.26
N GLY A 179 -5.55 -3.03 1.97
CA GLY A 179 -4.51 -2.73 0.99
C GLY A 179 -5.04 -2.86 -0.43
N VAL A 180 -4.23 -2.46 -1.38
CA VAL A 180 -4.46 -2.59 -2.82
C VAL A 180 -3.13 -2.60 -3.55
N SER A 181 -3.07 -3.33 -4.66
CA SER A 181 -1.92 -3.36 -5.54
C SER A 181 -2.29 -3.04 -6.98
N GLY A 182 -1.32 -2.54 -7.73
CA GLY A 182 -1.46 -2.23 -9.15
C GLY A 182 -0.11 -1.97 -9.80
N ALA A 183 -0.11 -1.82 -11.12
CA ALA A 183 1.06 -1.43 -11.88
C ALA A 183 0.84 -0.05 -12.51
N ALA A 184 1.84 0.82 -12.43
CA ALA A 184 1.91 2.04 -13.19
C ALA A 184 2.80 1.78 -14.42
N ASN A 185 2.34 2.19 -15.61
CA ASN A 185 3.04 1.97 -16.88
C ASN A 185 3.46 0.49 -17.09
N ASP A 186 2.63 -0.46 -16.66
CA ASP A 186 2.85 -1.92 -16.72
C ASP A 186 4.15 -2.44 -16.05
N SER A 187 5.05 -1.56 -15.64
CA SER A 187 6.38 -1.92 -15.13
C SER A 187 6.61 -1.52 -13.67
N ILE A 188 5.97 -0.48 -13.18
CA ILE A 188 6.19 0.03 -11.83
C ILE A 188 5.13 -0.55 -10.90
N TRP A 189 5.53 -1.51 -10.09
CA TRP A 189 4.63 -2.15 -9.14
C TRP A 189 4.42 -1.32 -7.89
N VAL A 190 3.15 -1.15 -7.54
CA VAL A 190 2.71 -0.31 -6.43
C VAL A 190 1.82 -1.11 -5.49
N ILE A 191 2.10 -1.04 -4.21
CA ILE A 191 1.26 -1.57 -3.13
C ILE A 191 0.91 -0.40 -2.21
N VAL A 192 -0.36 -0.30 -1.85
CA VAL A 192 -0.85 0.72 -0.93
C VAL A 192 -1.55 0.04 0.24
N LEU A 193 -1.13 0.37 1.45
CA LEU A 193 -1.65 -0.21 2.70
C LEU A 193 -2.46 0.83 3.46
N ASN A 194 -3.42 0.37 4.25
CA ASN A 194 -4.16 1.25 5.16
C ASN A 194 -3.32 1.54 6.41
N ASN A 195 -2.99 2.82 6.64
CA ASN A 195 -2.24 3.26 7.80
C ASN A 195 -3.00 3.07 9.13
N GLU A 196 -4.33 3.18 9.10
CA GLU A 196 -5.17 3.06 10.32
C GLU A 196 -5.26 1.63 10.89
N LYS A 197 -4.72 0.62 10.20
CA LYS A 197 -4.76 -0.76 10.70
C LYS A 197 -3.77 -0.95 11.85
N LYS A 198 -4.33 -1.24 13.04
CA LYS A 198 -3.61 -1.29 14.32
C LYS A 198 -2.65 -2.48 14.49
N HIS A 199 -2.82 -3.55 13.71
CA HIS A 199 -2.09 -4.81 13.92
C HIS A 199 -1.00 -5.00 12.87
N VAL A 200 0.23 -4.99 13.31
CA VAL A 200 1.43 -5.16 12.47
C VAL A 200 1.37 -6.46 11.67
N GLU A 201 0.99 -7.57 12.31
CA GLU A 201 0.90 -8.88 11.65
C GLU A 201 -0.10 -8.86 10.48
N ARG A 202 -1.19 -8.08 10.60
CA ARG A 202 -2.17 -7.91 9.52
C ARG A 202 -1.60 -7.09 8.37
N LYS A 203 -0.90 -5.98 8.67
CA LYS A 203 -0.23 -5.18 7.63
C LYS A 203 0.78 -6.03 6.87
N ARG A 204 1.62 -6.78 7.57
CA ARG A 204 2.63 -7.68 6.99
C ARG A 204 2.01 -8.73 6.07
N LEU A 205 0.92 -9.38 6.53
CA LEU A 205 0.19 -10.34 5.71
C LEU A 205 -0.42 -9.67 4.48
N THR A 206 -1.03 -8.49 4.64
CA THR A 206 -1.61 -7.71 3.52
C THR A 206 -0.52 -7.32 2.52
N THR A 207 0.66 -6.91 2.99
CA THR A 207 1.79 -6.54 2.12
C THR A 207 2.15 -7.67 1.14
N PHE A 208 2.32 -8.88 1.64
CA PHE A 208 2.63 -10.03 0.78
C PHE A 208 1.42 -10.57 0.02
N HIS A 209 0.21 -10.38 0.54
CA HIS A 209 -1.01 -10.68 -0.17
C HIS A 209 -1.15 -9.83 -1.43
N GLU A 210 -0.93 -8.52 -1.32
CA GLU A 210 -0.95 -7.60 -2.45
C GLU A 210 0.22 -7.86 -3.42
N PHE A 211 1.38 -8.24 -2.90
CA PHE A 211 2.49 -8.66 -3.74
C PHE A 211 2.18 -9.94 -4.53
N ALA A 212 1.48 -10.91 -3.92
CA ALA A 212 1.02 -12.10 -4.63
C ALA A 212 0.11 -11.76 -5.83
N HIS A 213 -0.73 -10.72 -5.69
CA HIS A 213 -1.54 -10.27 -6.82
C HIS A 213 -0.71 -9.71 -7.97
N LEU A 214 0.33 -8.91 -7.68
CA LEU A 214 1.23 -8.39 -8.71
C LEU A 214 1.98 -9.51 -9.44
N LEU A 215 2.39 -10.55 -8.72
CA LEU A 215 3.08 -11.69 -9.29
C LEU A 215 2.16 -12.57 -10.14
N ALA A 216 0.98 -12.89 -9.62
CA ALA A 216 0.15 -13.99 -10.11
C ALA A 216 -1.05 -13.54 -10.95
N ASN A 217 -1.37 -12.25 -11.03
CA ASN A 217 -2.59 -11.76 -11.71
C ASN A 217 -2.73 -12.26 -13.15
N ASN A 218 -1.62 -12.31 -13.90
CA ASN A 218 -1.60 -12.72 -15.29
C ASN A 218 -1.35 -14.23 -15.51
N VAL A 219 -1.12 -14.98 -14.43
CA VAL A 219 -0.80 -16.43 -14.49
C VAL A 219 -1.74 -17.28 -13.64
N PHE A 220 -2.78 -16.70 -13.05
CA PHE A 220 -3.85 -17.50 -12.49
C PHE A 220 -4.64 -18.26 -13.55
N ASP A 221 -4.94 -19.52 -13.27
CA ASP A 221 -5.86 -20.29 -14.08
C ASP A 221 -7.19 -19.55 -14.25
N THR A 222 -7.68 -19.46 -15.46
CA THR A 222 -8.90 -18.72 -15.80
C THR A 222 -10.17 -19.36 -15.22
N THR A 223 -10.11 -20.63 -14.83
CA THR A 223 -11.22 -21.36 -14.21
C THR A 223 -11.40 -21.02 -12.72
N LEU A 224 -10.39 -20.41 -12.09
CA LEU A 224 -10.44 -20.04 -10.67
C LEU A 224 -11.39 -18.87 -10.44
N SER A 225 -12.29 -19.04 -9.49
CA SER A 225 -13.12 -17.95 -8.98
C SER A 225 -12.26 -16.91 -8.23
N GLN A 226 -12.80 -15.69 -8.09
CA GLN A 226 -12.10 -14.63 -7.35
C GLN A 226 -11.80 -15.05 -5.90
N ASN A 227 -12.72 -15.76 -5.23
CA ASN A 227 -12.48 -16.24 -3.86
C ASN A 227 -11.35 -17.26 -3.77
N GLU A 228 -11.14 -18.07 -4.80
CA GLU A 228 -10.03 -19.03 -4.84
C GLU A 228 -8.71 -18.30 -5.05
N LYS A 229 -8.66 -17.32 -5.95
CA LYS A 229 -7.49 -16.45 -6.13
C LYS A 229 -7.09 -15.74 -4.83
N GLU A 230 -8.07 -15.18 -4.07
CA GLU A 230 -7.84 -14.58 -2.76
C GLU A 230 -7.22 -15.56 -1.76
N LYS A 231 -7.75 -16.79 -1.71
CA LYS A 231 -7.19 -17.84 -0.83
C LYS A 231 -5.75 -18.18 -1.21
N LEU A 232 -5.47 -18.25 -2.50
CA LEU A 232 -4.12 -18.53 -3.00
C LEU A 232 -3.15 -17.41 -2.66
N CYS A 233 -3.54 -16.12 -2.78
CA CYS A 233 -2.72 -15.00 -2.34
C CYS A 233 -2.45 -15.04 -0.82
N ASN A 234 -3.44 -15.44 -0.01
CA ASN A 234 -3.21 -15.64 1.43
C ASN A 234 -2.23 -16.78 1.72
N VAL A 235 -2.25 -17.88 0.94
CA VAL A 235 -1.28 -18.97 1.05
C VAL A 235 0.13 -18.47 0.76
N PHE A 236 0.30 -17.72 -0.32
CA PHE A 236 1.58 -17.09 -0.65
C PHE A 236 2.08 -16.19 0.48
N ALA A 237 1.24 -15.26 0.94
CA ALA A 237 1.59 -14.31 2.00
C ALA A 237 2.01 -15.02 3.30
N SER A 238 1.29 -16.08 3.66
CA SER A 238 1.61 -16.89 4.83
C SER A 238 2.94 -17.61 4.68
N GLU A 239 3.22 -18.19 3.50
CA GLU A 239 4.48 -18.89 3.21
C GLU A 239 5.67 -17.92 3.14
N MET A 240 5.46 -16.71 2.61
CA MET A 240 6.46 -15.63 2.64
C MET A 240 6.84 -15.25 4.07
N LEU A 241 5.88 -15.08 4.97
CA LEU A 241 6.13 -14.69 6.37
C LEU A 241 6.63 -15.85 7.21
N LEU A 242 6.07 -17.05 7.07
CA LEU A 242 6.37 -18.23 7.85
C LEU A 242 6.45 -19.46 6.94
N PRO A 243 7.65 -19.85 6.51
CA PRO A 243 7.84 -21.05 5.68
C PRO A 243 7.26 -22.31 6.31
N SER A 244 6.56 -23.10 5.50
CA SER A 244 5.98 -24.38 5.95
C SER A 244 7.01 -25.31 6.59
N GLN A 245 8.26 -25.28 6.12
CA GLN A 245 9.36 -26.09 6.68
C GLN A 245 9.63 -25.78 8.15
N VAL A 246 9.57 -24.50 8.55
CA VAL A 246 9.72 -24.08 9.95
C VAL A 246 8.65 -24.73 10.85
N LEU A 247 7.41 -24.77 10.35
CA LEU A 247 6.30 -25.41 11.11
C LEU A 247 6.47 -26.93 11.20
N VAL A 248 6.94 -27.57 10.13
CA VAL A 248 7.23 -29.01 10.12
C VAL A 248 8.35 -29.33 11.11
N ASP A 249 9.43 -28.57 11.09
CA ASP A 249 10.57 -28.78 11.99
C ASP A 249 10.21 -28.53 13.46
N ALA A 250 9.42 -27.50 13.73
CA ALA A 250 9.02 -27.14 15.10
C ALA A 250 7.94 -28.07 15.68
N PHE A 251 6.99 -28.53 14.87
CA PHE A 251 5.74 -29.16 15.34
C PHE A 251 5.42 -30.51 14.69
N GLY A 252 6.10 -30.92 13.62
CA GLY A 252 5.73 -32.10 12.81
C GLY A 252 5.68 -33.41 13.57
N THR A 253 6.52 -33.57 14.61
CA THR A 253 6.58 -34.76 15.45
C THR A 253 5.82 -34.63 16.77
N LYS A 254 5.24 -33.47 17.08
CA LYS A 254 4.61 -33.20 18.38
C LYS A 254 3.16 -33.61 18.42
N SER A 255 2.80 -34.41 19.41
CA SER A 255 1.39 -34.76 19.71
C SER A 255 0.61 -33.57 20.33
N LYS A 256 1.32 -32.67 21.03
CA LYS A 256 0.72 -31.48 21.67
C LYS A 256 1.56 -30.23 21.34
N ILE A 257 0.90 -29.12 21.15
CA ILE A 257 1.49 -27.81 20.91
C ILE A 257 1.01 -26.90 22.04
N SER A 258 1.94 -26.30 22.75
CA SER A 258 1.63 -25.33 23.81
C SER A 258 1.32 -23.97 23.23
N PHE A 259 0.60 -23.15 23.98
CA PHE A 259 0.31 -21.77 23.59
C PHE A 259 1.59 -20.92 23.54
N GLN A 260 2.52 -21.15 24.47
CA GLN A 260 3.79 -20.42 24.50
C GLN A 260 4.66 -20.67 23.26
N GLU A 261 4.62 -21.88 22.69
CA GLU A 261 5.30 -22.16 21.42
C GLU A 261 4.67 -21.39 20.26
N LEU A 262 3.35 -21.25 20.22
CA LEU A 262 2.65 -20.45 19.21
C LEU A 262 3.00 -18.95 19.35
N ILE A 263 3.06 -18.43 20.59
CA ILE A 263 3.51 -17.06 20.88
C ILE A 263 4.95 -16.86 20.38
N SER A 264 5.85 -17.79 20.68
CA SER A 264 7.24 -17.70 20.23
C SER A 264 7.33 -17.58 18.70
N VAL A 265 6.58 -18.39 17.97
CA VAL A 265 6.54 -18.31 16.50
C VAL A 265 5.93 -16.98 16.04
N GLN A 266 4.84 -16.51 16.66
CA GLN A 266 4.26 -15.20 16.36
C GLN A 266 5.27 -14.08 16.56
N CYS A 267 5.95 -14.04 17.70
CA CYS A 267 6.96 -13.02 18.00
C CYS A 267 8.16 -13.05 17.07
N THR A 268 8.55 -14.24 16.58
CA THR A 268 9.70 -14.41 15.70
C THR A 268 9.38 -14.05 14.26
N TYR A 269 8.22 -14.50 13.74
CA TYR A 269 7.89 -14.41 12.32
C TYR A 269 6.92 -13.27 12.00
N GLY A 270 6.32 -12.65 12.99
CA GLY A 270 5.39 -11.52 12.79
C GLY A 270 4.13 -11.91 12.02
N ILE A 271 3.58 -13.09 12.33
CA ILE A 271 2.33 -13.60 11.76
C ILE A 271 1.38 -13.99 12.90
N SER A 272 0.08 -13.76 12.73
CA SER A 272 -0.90 -14.00 13.79
C SER A 272 -1.02 -15.49 14.15
N ILE A 273 -1.32 -15.78 15.43
CA ILE A 273 -1.56 -17.17 15.90
C ILE A 273 -2.67 -17.85 15.08
N ASP A 274 -3.69 -17.11 14.65
CA ASP A 274 -4.75 -17.67 13.79
C ASP A 274 -4.18 -18.18 12.45
N ALA A 275 -3.29 -17.41 11.83
CA ALA A 275 -2.64 -17.81 10.59
C ALA A 275 -1.69 -18.99 10.82
N ILE A 276 -0.95 -19.01 11.94
CA ILE A 276 -0.12 -20.16 12.33
C ILE A 276 -0.98 -21.43 12.46
N MET A 277 -2.08 -21.37 13.20
CA MET A 277 -2.99 -22.51 13.39
C MET A 277 -3.63 -22.98 12.09
N TYR A 278 -3.98 -22.04 11.20
CA TYR A 278 -4.47 -22.39 9.87
C TYR A 278 -3.39 -23.08 9.03
N SER A 279 -2.16 -22.61 9.07
CA SER A 279 -1.03 -23.23 8.38
C SER A 279 -0.71 -24.64 8.91
N LEU A 280 -0.73 -24.83 10.24
CA LEU A 280 -0.56 -26.14 10.87
C LEU A 280 -1.66 -27.15 10.44
N LYS A 281 -2.89 -26.68 10.32
CA LYS A 281 -4.01 -27.48 9.78
C LYS A 281 -3.77 -27.81 8.30
N SER A 282 -3.37 -26.85 7.48
CA SER A 282 -3.14 -27.06 6.05
C SER A 282 -1.99 -28.03 5.76
N LEU A 283 -1.04 -28.14 6.68
CA LEU A 283 0.06 -29.09 6.67
C LEU A 283 -0.30 -30.47 7.30
N SER A 284 -1.56 -30.64 7.75
CA SER A 284 -2.01 -31.84 8.45
C SER A 284 -1.24 -32.15 9.75
N ILE A 285 -0.53 -31.18 10.32
CA ILE A 285 0.15 -31.28 11.62
C ILE A 285 -0.88 -31.31 12.73
N ILE A 286 -1.98 -30.59 12.56
CA ILE A 286 -3.15 -30.66 13.45
C ILE A 286 -4.42 -31.04 12.68
N SER A 287 -5.33 -31.73 13.37
CA SER A 287 -6.64 -32.09 12.78
C SER A 287 -7.60 -30.91 12.75
N ASP A 288 -8.62 -30.98 11.88
CA ASP A 288 -9.74 -30.03 11.84
C ASP A 288 -10.42 -29.85 13.20
N LYS A 289 -10.61 -30.95 13.93
CA LYS A 289 -11.19 -30.92 15.28
C LYS A 289 -10.37 -30.08 16.23
N ARG A 290 -9.03 -30.22 16.18
CA ARG A 290 -8.11 -29.46 17.01
C ARG A 290 -8.13 -27.98 16.66
N HIS A 291 -8.11 -27.65 15.38
CA HIS A 291 -8.22 -26.26 14.92
C HIS A 291 -9.54 -25.62 15.38
N ARG A 292 -10.68 -26.31 15.26
CA ARG A 292 -11.98 -25.81 15.74
C ARG A 292 -11.98 -25.60 17.27
N SER A 293 -11.43 -26.54 18.04
CA SER A 293 -11.28 -26.37 19.49
C SER A 293 -10.48 -25.13 19.86
N PHE A 294 -9.38 -24.88 19.16
CA PHE A 294 -8.59 -23.67 19.37
C PHE A 294 -9.42 -22.41 19.11
N CYS A 295 -10.13 -22.31 17.99
CA CYS A 295 -10.97 -21.16 17.67
C CYS A 295 -12.05 -20.90 18.74
N ILE A 296 -12.64 -21.95 19.29
CA ILE A 296 -13.64 -21.84 20.38
C ILE A 296 -12.98 -21.32 21.66
N GLN A 297 -11.88 -21.92 22.09
CA GLN A 297 -11.17 -21.55 23.33
C GLN A 297 -10.66 -20.10 23.26
N LYS A 298 -10.10 -19.69 22.12
CA LYS A 298 -9.66 -18.32 21.89
C LYS A 298 -10.78 -17.30 22.10
N ASN A 299 -11.98 -17.60 21.60
CA ASN A 299 -13.10 -16.68 21.70
C ASN A 299 -13.71 -16.62 23.12
N MET A 300 -13.58 -17.67 23.90
CA MET A 300 -14.14 -17.78 25.25
C MET A 300 -13.22 -17.26 26.35
N SER A 301 -11.90 -17.21 26.14
CA SER A 301 -10.92 -16.86 27.17
C SER A 301 -10.45 -15.41 27.04
N SER A 302 -10.81 -14.56 28.00
CA SER A 302 -10.26 -13.18 28.10
C SER A 302 -8.77 -13.20 28.38
N LYS A 303 -8.28 -14.11 29.22
CA LYS A 303 -6.85 -14.28 29.52
C LYS A 303 -6.06 -14.60 28.24
N PHE A 304 -6.55 -15.52 27.40
CA PHE A 304 -5.93 -15.85 26.14
C PHE A 304 -5.82 -14.64 25.21
N LYS A 305 -6.89 -13.81 25.15
CA LYS A 305 -6.88 -12.58 24.35
C LYS A 305 -5.84 -11.57 24.83
N SER A 306 -5.71 -11.37 26.16
CA SER A 306 -4.73 -10.44 26.69
C SER A 306 -3.29 -10.93 26.48
N GLU A 307 -3.01 -12.24 26.68
CA GLU A 307 -1.70 -12.81 26.41
C GLU A 307 -1.28 -12.70 24.94
N VAL A 308 -2.24 -12.89 24.00
CA VAL A 308 -1.99 -12.69 22.56
C VAL A 308 -1.71 -11.21 22.25
N GLU A 309 -2.43 -10.28 22.87
CA GLU A 309 -2.25 -8.84 22.66
C GLU A 309 -0.89 -8.37 23.18
N GLU A 310 -0.51 -8.83 24.38
CA GLU A 310 0.78 -8.49 25.01
C GLU A 310 1.99 -9.05 24.27
N SER A 311 1.80 -10.21 23.61
CA SER A 311 2.84 -10.94 22.87
C SER A 311 2.94 -10.57 21.39
N ARG A 312 2.26 -9.48 20.95
CA ARG A 312 2.29 -9.07 19.54
C ARG A 312 3.71 -8.80 19.06
N PHE A 313 3.93 -9.16 17.80
CA PHE A 313 5.15 -8.84 17.09
C PHE A 313 5.35 -7.32 17.09
N LYS A 314 6.51 -6.90 17.59
CA LYS A 314 6.96 -5.50 17.46
C LYS A 314 7.92 -5.47 16.27
N GLU A 315 7.46 -4.86 15.19
CA GLU A 315 8.37 -4.56 14.08
C GLU A 315 9.49 -3.69 14.64
N LYS A 316 10.75 -4.05 14.38
CA LYS A 316 11.85 -3.21 14.83
C LYS A 316 11.67 -1.84 14.17
N GLU A 317 11.46 -0.82 14.99
CA GLU A 317 11.38 0.59 14.57
C GLU A 317 12.74 1.11 14.03
N ASN A 318 13.73 0.24 13.89
CA ASN A 318 15.05 0.58 13.39
C ASN A 318 15.12 0.76 11.87
N SER A 319 14.01 0.89 11.20
CA SER A 319 14.08 1.31 9.81
C SER A 319 14.25 2.83 9.75
N CYS A 320 15.46 3.28 9.50
CA CYS A 320 15.73 4.59 8.88
C CYS A 320 14.95 4.75 7.55
N PHE A 321 14.01 3.89 7.25
CA PHE A 321 13.28 3.72 6.01
C PHE A 321 11.80 3.49 6.25
N SER A 322 11.15 4.36 7.05
CA SER A 322 9.72 4.53 6.85
C SER A 322 9.51 5.08 5.43
N ASP A 323 8.42 4.73 4.75
CA ASP A 323 8.06 5.33 3.45
C ASP A 323 8.21 6.85 3.46
N SER A 324 7.92 7.46 4.59
CA SER A 324 8.09 8.88 4.80
C SER A 324 9.56 9.28 4.82
N GLU A 325 10.47 8.49 5.39
CA GLU A 325 11.88 8.85 5.50
C GLU A 325 12.65 8.65 4.20
N ALA A 326 12.49 7.53 3.50
CA ALA A 326 13.12 7.32 2.20
C ALA A 326 12.69 8.38 1.19
N TYR A 327 11.38 8.65 1.13
CA TYR A 327 10.83 9.70 0.29
C TYR A 327 11.33 11.09 0.70
N THR A 328 11.30 11.38 1.99
CA THR A 328 11.79 12.64 2.56
C THR A 328 13.27 12.84 2.24
N ASN A 329 14.08 11.80 2.41
CA ASN A 329 15.50 11.84 2.07
C ASN A 329 15.73 12.09 0.58
N MET A 330 14.95 11.49 -0.31
CA MET A 330 15.01 11.79 -1.74
C MET A 330 14.69 13.25 -2.05
N VAL A 331 13.65 13.82 -1.41
CA VAL A 331 13.27 15.22 -1.61
C VAL A 331 14.39 16.16 -1.12
N TYR A 332 14.94 15.94 0.06
CA TYR A 332 16.05 16.75 0.58
C TYR A 332 17.34 16.55 -0.22
N SER A 333 17.60 15.34 -0.73
CA SER A 333 18.73 15.10 -1.63
C SER A 333 18.60 15.89 -2.93
N ALA A 334 17.42 15.92 -3.54
CA ALA A 334 17.15 16.71 -4.73
C ALA A 334 17.26 18.23 -4.44
N LEU A 335 16.81 18.66 -3.26
CA LEU A 335 16.95 20.06 -2.81
C LEU A 335 18.44 20.44 -2.62
N ALA A 336 19.21 19.60 -1.94
CA ALA A 336 20.63 19.82 -1.70
C ALA A 336 21.45 19.84 -2.99
N GLN A 337 21.04 19.10 -4.01
CA GLN A 337 21.63 19.11 -5.36
C GLN A 337 21.09 20.24 -6.25
N GLU A 338 20.27 21.15 -5.71
CA GLU A 338 19.65 22.27 -6.44
C GLU A 338 18.78 21.82 -7.65
N LEU A 339 18.35 20.57 -7.68
CA LEU A 339 17.47 20.03 -8.72
C LEU A 339 16.02 20.48 -8.56
N ILE A 340 15.64 20.89 -7.34
CA ILE A 340 14.32 21.44 -7.01
C ILE A 340 14.47 22.67 -6.11
N THR A 341 13.47 23.55 -6.13
CA THR A 341 13.39 24.72 -5.25
C THR A 341 12.84 24.36 -3.86
N PRO A 342 13.09 25.17 -2.81
CA PRO A 342 12.47 24.98 -1.50
C PRO A 342 10.94 24.92 -1.54
N SER A 343 10.31 25.75 -2.38
CA SER A 343 8.86 25.72 -2.60
C SER A 343 8.40 24.39 -3.20
N ARG A 344 9.19 23.83 -4.11
CA ARG A 344 8.89 22.50 -4.70
C ARG A 344 9.08 21.38 -3.69
N ALA A 345 10.11 21.42 -2.86
CA ALA A 345 10.32 20.47 -1.77
C ALA A 345 9.16 20.52 -0.76
N ALA A 346 8.71 21.71 -0.37
CA ALA A 346 7.54 21.91 0.49
C ALA A 346 6.28 21.28 -0.09
N GLU A 347 6.09 21.39 -1.39
CA GLU A 347 4.97 20.79 -2.10
C GLU A 347 5.08 19.25 -2.10
N PHE A 348 6.25 18.67 -2.39
CA PHE A 348 6.49 17.23 -2.32
C PHE A 348 6.18 16.68 -0.92
N LEU A 349 6.68 17.33 0.11
CA LEU A 349 6.52 16.91 1.50
C LEU A 349 5.17 17.28 2.10
N SER A 350 4.38 18.14 1.45
CA SER A 350 3.12 18.69 1.98
C SER A 350 3.30 19.42 3.32
N ILE A 351 4.40 20.15 3.49
CA ILE A 351 4.74 20.98 4.66
C ILE A 351 4.96 22.43 4.25
N PRO A 352 4.92 23.39 5.19
CA PRO A 352 5.26 24.80 4.90
C PRO A 352 6.70 24.98 4.39
N VAL A 353 6.92 25.97 3.53
CA VAL A 353 8.27 26.29 3.01
C VAL A 353 9.23 26.68 4.13
N SER A 354 8.72 27.35 5.19
CA SER A 354 9.50 27.68 6.38
C SER A 354 10.12 26.46 7.05
N ASP A 355 9.38 25.35 7.08
CA ASP A 355 9.83 24.11 7.73
C ASP A 355 10.91 23.42 6.89
N VAL A 356 10.77 23.45 5.56
CA VAL A 356 11.82 22.98 4.63
C VAL A 356 13.10 23.78 4.84
N GLN A 357 12.99 25.12 4.90
CA GLN A 357 14.15 25.99 5.07
C GLN A 357 14.85 25.78 6.42
N SER A 358 14.10 25.59 7.50
CA SER A 358 14.67 25.31 8.83
C SER A 358 15.45 24.01 8.89
N GLN A 359 15.01 22.98 8.14
CA GLN A 359 15.67 21.68 8.09
C GLN A 359 16.82 21.62 7.09
N SER A 360 16.80 22.47 6.05
CA SER A 360 17.89 22.55 5.05
C SER A 360 19.09 23.39 5.51
N LEU A 361 18.95 24.19 6.57
CA LEU A 361 20.03 25.05 7.12
C LEU A 361 21.00 24.29 8.06
N ALA A 362 20.88 22.98 8.19
CA ALA A 362 21.66 22.19 9.16
C ALA A 362 23.12 21.89 8.72
N PHE A 363 23.61 22.44 7.59
CA PHE A 363 25.00 22.30 7.16
C PHE A 363 25.52 23.56 6.45
#